data_79dc881fdd8d3e53dc62fa28b18c9409
#
_entry.id   79dc881fdd8d3e53dc62fa28b18c9409
#
_cell.length_a   1.000
_cell.length_b   1.000
_cell.length_c   1.000
_cell.angle_alpha   90.00
_cell.angle_beta   90.00
_cell.angle_gamma   90.00
#
_symmetry.space_group_name_H-M   'P 1'
#
loop_
_entity.id
_entity.type
_entity.pdbx_description
1 polymer ?
#
loop_
_entity_poly.entity_id
_entity_poly.type
_entity_poly.pdbx_seq_one_letter_code
_entity_poly.pdbx_strand_id
1 'polypeptide(L)'
;LDFDREPSQFYFCEKAYNALNPAGIFILVVPMTFMKSEFWDKSQIGAIDRRFSFIGQTQLPVSTFSSLDVENFATKIMVFTRRTEHIERNSYKDDEFVSMECLKQRVADFRKLRQPLKLKLLRETNELLYSEDLAFQVKLKKYLYELKAHPHMQGKYEKALALVTKFRNQKPPQN
;
A
#
# COMPACT_ATOMS: atom_id res chain seq x y z
N LEU A 1 27.21 -3.33 -19.23
CA LEU A 1 25.81 -3.05 -18.84
C LEU A 1 25.61 -3.71 -17.49
N ASP A 2 25.59 -2.91 -16.41
CA ASP A 2 25.31 -3.34 -15.05
C ASP A 2 23.86 -3.86 -14.97
N PHE A 3 23.71 -5.17 -14.99
CA PHE A 3 22.42 -5.85 -14.82
C PHE A 3 21.92 -5.91 -13.35
N ASP A 4 22.65 -5.31 -12.42
CA ASP A 4 22.36 -5.34 -10.98
C ASP A 4 21.44 -4.23 -10.49
N ARG A 5 20.91 -3.38 -11.38
CA ARG A 5 19.94 -2.35 -10.97
C ARG A 5 18.54 -2.93 -10.99
N GLU A 6 17.96 -3.05 -9.81
CA GLU A 6 16.54 -3.37 -9.65
C GLU A 6 15.70 -2.40 -10.50
N PRO A 7 14.78 -2.89 -11.35
CA PRO A 7 13.93 -2.04 -12.17
C PRO A 7 13.20 -1.02 -11.32
N SER A 8 13.19 0.23 -11.77
CA SER A 8 12.61 1.36 -11.02
C SER A 8 11.19 1.12 -10.53
N GLN A 9 10.38 0.36 -11.27
CA GLN A 9 9.02 0.00 -10.90
C GLN A 9 8.95 -0.86 -9.62
N PHE A 10 9.89 -1.79 -9.42
CA PHE A 10 9.97 -2.59 -8.20
C PHE A 10 10.39 -1.76 -7.00
N TYR A 11 11.37 -0.87 -7.21
CA TYR A 11 11.75 0.10 -6.18
C TYR A 11 10.55 0.94 -5.71
N PHE A 12 9.74 1.44 -6.65
CA PHE A 12 8.52 2.18 -6.30
C PHE A 12 7.49 1.32 -5.55
N CYS A 13 7.32 0.05 -5.93
CA CYS A 13 6.46 -0.87 -5.20
C CYS A 13 6.93 -1.07 -3.75
N GLU A 14 8.23 -1.22 -3.53
CA GLU A 14 8.80 -1.35 -2.19
C GLU A 14 8.58 -0.07 -1.35
N LYS A 15 8.86 1.09 -1.92
CA LYS A 15 8.62 2.39 -1.25
C LYS A 15 7.14 2.59 -0.95
N ALA A 16 6.25 2.24 -1.88
CA ALA A 16 4.81 2.31 -1.66
C ALA A 16 4.35 1.40 -0.52
N TYR A 17 4.87 0.16 -0.45
CA TYR A 17 4.54 -0.75 0.63
C TYR A 17 4.88 -0.16 2.01
N ASN A 18 6.05 0.47 2.13
CA ASN A 18 6.51 1.06 3.38
C ASN A 18 5.74 2.35 3.75
N ALA A 19 5.23 3.07 2.75
CA ALA A 19 4.50 4.33 2.95
C ALA A 19 2.98 4.15 3.14
N LEU A 20 2.40 3.07 2.64
CA LEU A 20 0.98 2.81 2.71
C LEU A 20 0.56 2.35 4.11
N ASN A 21 -0.59 2.86 4.55
CA ASN A 21 -1.28 2.28 5.69
C ASN A 21 -1.80 0.87 5.36
N PRO A 22 -2.06 0.01 6.38
CA PRO A 22 -2.78 -1.23 6.19
C PRO A 22 -4.07 -1.01 5.38
N ALA A 23 -4.37 -1.90 4.45
CA ALA A 23 -5.47 -1.75 3.49
C ALA A 23 -5.42 -0.47 2.62
N GLY A 24 -4.26 0.18 2.51
CA GLY A 24 -4.03 1.30 1.59
C GLY A 24 -4.13 0.86 0.13
N ILE A 25 -4.67 1.71 -0.74
CA ILE A 25 -4.74 1.46 -2.18
C ILE A 25 -3.49 2.03 -2.84
N PHE A 26 -2.90 1.25 -3.73
CA PHE A 26 -1.76 1.60 -4.56
C PHE A 26 -2.13 1.49 -6.03
N ILE A 27 -1.96 2.58 -6.77
CA ILE A 27 -2.28 2.65 -8.19
C ILE A 27 -1.00 2.92 -8.95
N LEU A 28 -0.74 2.11 -9.96
CA LEU A 28 0.40 2.22 -10.86
C LEU A 28 -0.06 2.47 -12.29
N VAL A 29 0.60 3.39 -12.99
CA VAL A 29 0.57 3.48 -14.44
C VAL A 29 1.92 2.98 -14.94
N VAL A 30 1.91 1.88 -15.67
CA VAL A 30 3.13 1.15 -16.05
C VAL A 30 3.05 0.64 -17.48
N PRO A 31 4.19 0.30 -18.11
CA PRO A 31 4.21 -0.38 -19.40
C PRO A 31 3.40 -1.68 -19.37
N MET A 32 2.84 -2.07 -20.50
CA MET A 32 2.10 -3.34 -20.63
C MET A 32 2.91 -4.57 -20.26
N THR A 33 4.24 -4.50 -20.39
CA THR A 33 5.17 -5.58 -20.05
C THR A 33 5.41 -5.74 -18.54
N PHE A 34 5.04 -4.74 -17.73
CA PHE A 34 5.30 -4.80 -16.29
C PHE A 34 4.52 -5.95 -15.63
N MET A 35 5.24 -6.76 -14.85
CA MET A 35 4.78 -7.99 -14.21
C MET A 35 4.31 -9.11 -15.14
N LYS A 36 4.48 -8.99 -16.46
CA LYS A 36 4.24 -10.14 -17.34
C LYS A 36 5.30 -11.22 -17.13
N SER A 37 4.85 -12.45 -16.95
CA SER A 37 5.73 -13.61 -16.70
C SER A 37 6.76 -13.87 -17.81
N GLU A 38 6.51 -13.37 -19.02
CA GLU A 38 7.45 -13.42 -20.15
C GLU A 38 8.68 -12.52 -19.97
N PHE A 39 8.56 -11.42 -19.21
CA PHE A 39 9.57 -10.38 -19.06
C PHE A 39 10.14 -10.26 -17.65
N TRP A 40 9.51 -10.90 -16.65
CA TRP A 40 9.81 -10.73 -15.24
C TRP A 40 9.98 -12.06 -14.53
N ASP A 41 10.95 -12.14 -13.66
CA ASP A 41 11.20 -13.34 -12.87
C ASP A 41 10.02 -13.62 -11.90
N LYS A 42 9.69 -14.88 -11.75
CA LYS A 42 8.68 -15.35 -10.78
C LYS A 42 8.96 -14.89 -9.36
N SER A 43 10.25 -14.75 -8.99
CA SER A 43 10.67 -14.26 -7.68
C SER A 43 10.29 -12.79 -7.46
N GLN A 44 10.42 -11.95 -8.49
CA GLN A 44 10.08 -10.53 -8.46
C GLN A 44 8.56 -10.33 -8.39
N ILE A 45 7.81 -11.01 -9.26
CA ILE A 45 6.33 -11.02 -9.23
C ILE A 45 5.85 -11.52 -7.86
N GLY A 46 6.42 -12.62 -7.37
CA GLY A 46 6.09 -13.18 -6.06
C GLY A 46 6.43 -12.25 -4.89
N ALA A 47 7.44 -11.38 -5.02
CA ALA A 47 7.76 -10.38 -4.00
C ALA A 47 6.65 -9.30 -3.90
N ILE A 48 6.09 -8.88 -5.04
CA ILE A 48 4.93 -7.97 -5.06
C ILE A 48 3.69 -8.68 -4.50
N ASP A 49 3.40 -9.89 -4.94
CA ASP A 49 2.25 -10.69 -4.49
C ASP A 49 2.27 -11.01 -2.99
N ARG A 50 3.43 -11.09 -2.37
CA ARG A 50 3.54 -11.24 -0.91
C ARG A 50 3.14 -9.99 -0.15
N ARG A 51 3.38 -8.82 -0.72
CA ARG A 51 3.18 -7.51 -0.07
C ARG A 51 1.82 -6.89 -0.37
N PHE A 52 1.28 -7.18 -1.54
CA PHE A 52 0.05 -6.60 -2.05
C PHE A 52 -0.98 -7.65 -2.43
N SER A 53 -2.24 -7.29 -2.38
CA SER A 53 -3.34 -8.03 -2.98
C SER A 53 -3.81 -7.27 -4.22
N PHE A 54 -3.96 -7.97 -5.33
CA PHE A 54 -4.33 -7.40 -6.62
C PHE A 54 -5.84 -7.11 -6.67
N ILE A 55 -6.23 -5.90 -7.07
CA ILE A 55 -7.63 -5.50 -7.24
C ILE A 55 -8.05 -5.63 -8.71
N GLY A 56 -7.18 -5.27 -9.62
CA GLY A 56 -7.43 -5.38 -11.04
C GLY A 56 -6.50 -4.52 -11.89
N GLN A 57 -6.60 -4.70 -13.20
CA GLN A 57 -5.87 -3.89 -14.18
C GLN A 57 -6.74 -3.56 -15.39
N THR A 58 -6.43 -2.43 -16.03
CA THR A 58 -7.05 -2.00 -17.29
C THR A 58 -5.99 -1.45 -18.22
N GLN A 59 -6.17 -1.71 -19.51
CA GLN A 59 -5.31 -1.13 -20.54
C GLN A 59 -5.73 0.32 -20.80
N LEU A 60 -4.75 1.21 -20.96
CA LEU A 60 -4.99 2.57 -21.41
C LEU A 60 -4.97 2.64 -22.93
N PRO A 61 -5.74 3.56 -23.54
CA PRO A 61 -5.62 3.86 -24.98
C PRO A 61 -4.18 4.22 -25.33
N VAL A 62 -3.70 3.76 -26.48
CA VAL A 62 -2.33 4.03 -26.94
C VAL A 62 -2.05 5.53 -27.08
N SER A 63 -3.10 6.31 -27.38
CA SER A 63 -3.05 7.77 -27.50
C SER A 63 -3.03 8.53 -26.15
N THR A 64 -3.08 7.84 -25.01
CA THR A 64 -3.21 8.49 -23.69
C THR A 64 -2.13 9.54 -23.42
N PHE A 65 -0.92 9.32 -23.94
CA PHE A 65 0.23 10.20 -23.73
C PHE A 65 0.67 10.96 -25.00
N SER A 66 -0.15 10.98 -26.06
CA SER A 66 0.19 11.67 -27.32
C SER A 66 0.40 13.18 -27.13
N SER A 67 -0.28 13.81 -26.18
CA SER A 67 -0.06 15.22 -25.83
C SER A 67 1.30 15.53 -25.19
N LEU A 68 2.04 14.48 -24.81
CA LEU A 68 3.39 14.54 -24.24
C LEU A 68 4.45 14.05 -25.25
N ASP A 69 4.13 14.04 -26.54
CA ASP A 69 4.97 13.51 -27.63
C ASP A 69 5.39 12.03 -27.45
N VAL A 70 4.61 11.27 -26.66
CA VAL A 70 4.81 9.84 -26.47
C VAL A 70 3.78 9.09 -27.30
N GLU A 71 4.21 8.61 -28.47
CA GLU A 71 3.36 7.85 -29.37
C GLU A 71 3.60 6.34 -29.21
N ASN A 72 2.54 5.56 -29.45
CA ASN A 72 2.58 4.08 -29.52
C ASN A 72 3.15 3.37 -28.27
N PHE A 73 3.04 3.99 -27.10
CA PHE A 73 3.50 3.40 -25.86
C PHE A 73 2.33 2.73 -25.10
N ALA A 74 2.24 1.41 -25.24
CA ALA A 74 1.19 0.65 -24.58
C ALA A 74 1.40 0.62 -23.06
N THR A 75 0.42 1.14 -22.33
CA THR A 75 0.41 1.24 -20.87
C THR A 75 -0.83 0.62 -20.26
N LYS A 76 -0.73 0.28 -19.00
CA LYS A 76 -1.85 -0.19 -18.19
C LYS A 76 -1.88 0.50 -16.83
N ILE A 77 -3.08 0.60 -16.27
CA ILE A 77 -3.29 0.91 -14.85
C ILE A 77 -3.40 -0.41 -14.10
N MET A 78 -2.65 -0.54 -13.02
CA MET A 78 -2.76 -1.65 -12.07
C MET A 78 -3.14 -1.10 -10.71
N VAL A 79 -4.05 -1.77 -10.03
CA VAL A 79 -4.52 -1.39 -8.71
C VAL A 79 -4.29 -2.52 -7.73
N PHE A 80 -3.64 -2.19 -6.64
CA PHE A 80 -3.33 -3.10 -5.54
C PHE A 80 -3.79 -2.50 -4.21
N THR A 81 -3.91 -3.35 -3.21
CA THR A 81 -4.01 -2.94 -1.81
C THR A 81 -2.87 -3.54 -1.01
N ARG A 82 -2.37 -2.79 -0.02
CA ARG A 82 -1.41 -3.34 0.94
C ARG A 82 -2.07 -4.49 1.70
N ARG A 83 -1.42 -5.66 1.66
CA ARG A 83 -1.91 -6.86 2.36
C ARG A 83 -1.91 -6.67 3.86
N THR A 84 -2.96 -7.23 4.47
CA THR A 84 -3.09 -7.44 5.90
C THR A 84 -3.68 -8.83 6.10
N GLU A 85 -3.64 -9.35 7.31
CA GLU A 85 -4.28 -10.62 7.67
C GLU A 85 -5.81 -10.65 7.44
N HIS A 86 -6.43 -9.46 7.38
CA HIS A 86 -7.87 -9.29 7.20
C HIS A 86 -8.30 -9.05 5.74
N ILE A 87 -7.36 -9.04 4.81
CA ILE A 87 -7.65 -8.86 3.38
C ILE A 87 -7.37 -10.18 2.67
N GLU A 88 -8.40 -10.67 1.97
CA GLU A 88 -8.25 -11.85 1.15
C GLU A 88 -7.12 -11.70 0.13
N ARG A 89 -6.34 -12.75 0.00
CA ARG A 89 -5.23 -12.78 -0.94
C ARG A 89 -5.78 -12.95 -2.35
N ASN A 90 -5.58 -11.95 -3.19
CA ASN A 90 -5.77 -12.05 -4.62
C ASN A 90 -4.43 -11.82 -5.32
N SER A 91 -3.90 -12.86 -5.94
CA SER A 91 -2.64 -12.81 -6.67
C SER A 91 -2.83 -12.17 -8.05
N TYR A 92 -1.75 -11.55 -8.54
CA TYR A 92 -1.72 -10.99 -9.88
C TYR A 92 -1.94 -12.06 -10.95
N LYS A 93 -2.66 -11.68 -12.00
CA LYS A 93 -2.93 -12.52 -13.19
C LYS A 93 -2.60 -11.72 -14.44
N ASP A 94 -1.77 -12.28 -15.31
CA ASP A 94 -1.22 -11.61 -16.49
C ASP A 94 -2.31 -11.08 -17.45
N ASP A 95 -3.33 -11.88 -17.71
CA ASP A 95 -4.31 -11.64 -18.78
C ASP A 95 -5.68 -11.19 -18.27
N GLU A 96 -5.82 -10.93 -16.96
CA GLU A 96 -7.11 -10.49 -16.40
C GLU A 96 -7.25 -8.96 -16.53
N PHE A 97 -7.60 -8.50 -17.76
CA PHE A 97 -7.95 -7.09 -17.98
C PHE A 97 -9.46 -6.87 -17.84
N VAL A 98 -9.82 -5.75 -17.25
CA VAL A 98 -11.19 -5.31 -17.12
C VAL A 98 -11.37 -3.92 -17.74
N SER A 99 -12.63 -3.51 -18.02
CA SER A 99 -12.89 -2.13 -18.45
C SER A 99 -12.55 -1.13 -17.33
N MET A 100 -12.35 0.13 -17.70
CA MET A 100 -12.09 1.21 -16.75
C MET A 100 -13.25 1.34 -15.74
N GLU A 101 -14.49 1.19 -16.20
CA GLU A 101 -15.68 1.25 -15.37
C GLU A 101 -15.71 0.11 -14.36
N CYS A 102 -15.40 -1.11 -14.81
CA CYS A 102 -15.30 -2.28 -13.94
C CYS A 102 -14.19 -2.09 -12.89
N LEU A 103 -13.03 -1.58 -13.29
CA LEU A 103 -11.93 -1.29 -12.37
C LEU A 103 -12.32 -0.24 -11.31
N LYS A 104 -12.99 0.84 -11.72
CA LYS A 104 -13.54 1.85 -10.81
C LYS A 104 -14.53 1.24 -9.82
N GLN A 105 -15.41 0.34 -10.30
CA GLN A 105 -16.37 -0.34 -9.43
C GLN A 105 -15.67 -1.25 -8.42
N ARG A 106 -14.69 -2.06 -8.85
CA ARG A 106 -13.88 -2.91 -7.94
C ARG A 106 -13.21 -2.07 -6.85
N VAL A 107 -12.65 -0.91 -7.21
CA VAL A 107 -12.02 0.02 -6.24
C VAL A 107 -13.06 0.61 -5.28
N ALA A 108 -14.25 0.98 -5.78
CA ALA A 108 -15.33 1.51 -4.95
C ALA A 108 -15.83 0.47 -3.93
N ASP A 109 -16.00 -0.76 -4.37
CA ASP A 109 -16.42 -1.88 -3.52
C ASP A 109 -15.36 -2.20 -2.46
N PHE A 110 -14.09 -2.23 -2.85
CA PHE A 110 -13.00 -2.38 -1.90
C PHE A 110 -12.98 -1.25 -0.85
N ARG A 111 -13.24 0.00 -1.27
CA ARG A 111 -13.33 1.14 -0.33
C ARG A 111 -14.47 0.97 0.69
N LYS A 112 -15.60 0.42 0.28
CA LYS A 112 -16.72 0.11 1.19
C LYS A 112 -16.32 -0.97 2.22
N LEU A 113 -15.68 -2.05 1.75
CA LEU A 113 -15.17 -3.12 2.61
C LEU A 113 -14.08 -2.63 3.58
N ARG A 114 -13.28 -1.66 3.16
CA ARG A 114 -12.19 -1.09 3.96
C ARG A 114 -12.66 -0.30 5.18
N GLN A 115 -13.86 0.30 5.15
CA GLN A 115 -14.35 1.12 6.26
C GLN A 115 -14.48 0.33 7.59
N PRO A 116 -15.11 -0.85 7.62
CA PRO A 116 -15.15 -1.69 8.81
C PRO A 116 -13.75 -2.14 9.25
N LEU A 117 -12.88 -2.50 8.31
CA LEU A 117 -11.49 -2.89 8.60
C LEU A 117 -10.70 -1.75 9.24
N LYS A 118 -10.86 -0.52 8.74
CA LYS A 118 -10.23 0.66 9.33
C LYS A 118 -10.70 0.90 10.76
N LEU A 119 -11.99 0.74 11.03
CA LEU A 119 -12.55 0.87 12.37
C LEU A 119 -12.05 -0.23 13.30
N LYS A 120 -11.95 -1.47 12.81
CA LYS A 120 -11.41 -2.61 13.57
C LYS A 120 -9.94 -2.35 13.92
N LEU A 121 -9.11 -1.99 12.94
CA LEU A 121 -7.69 -1.67 13.15
C LEU A 121 -7.50 -0.49 14.10
N LEU A 122 -8.38 0.52 14.05
CA LEU A 122 -8.35 1.64 15.00
C LEU A 122 -8.71 1.19 16.42
N ARG A 123 -9.68 0.29 16.59
CA ARG A 123 -10.04 -0.28 17.89
C ARG A 123 -8.88 -1.11 18.45
N GLU A 124 -8.35 -2.04 17.67
CA GLU A 124 -7.19 -2.86 18.07
C GLU A 124 -5.98 -1.99 18.42
N THR A 125 -5.73 -0.91 17.64
CA THR A 125 -4.66 0.05 17.95
C THR A 125 -4.96 0.82 19.24
N ASN A 126 -6.20 1.21 19.48
CA ASN A 126 -6.61 1.86 20.72
C ASN A 126 -6.45 0.92 21.92
N GLU A 127 -6.93 -0.31 21.82
CA GLU A 127 -6.78 -1.33 22.88
C GLU A 127 -5.31 -1.56 23.21
N LEU A 128 -4.44 -1.65 22.18
CA LEU A 128 -3.00 -1.76 22.37
C LEU A 128 -2.37 -0.49 22.99
N LEU A 129 -2.86 0.70 22.66
CA LEU A 129 -2.36 1.96 23.24
C LEU A 129 -2.74 2.14 24.71
N TYR A 130 -3.86 1.54 25.14
CA TYR A 130 -4.30 1.50 26.54
C TYR A 130 -3.77 0.29 27.29
N SER A 131 -3.12 -0.66 26.61
CA SER A 131 -2.49 -1.81 27.24
C SER A 131 -1.41 -1.38 28.20
N GLU A 132 -1.46 -1.86 29.41
CA GLU A 132 -0.37 -1.72 30.40
C GLU A 132 0.82 -2.64 30.08
N ASP A 133 0.79 -3.32 28.95
CA ASP A 133 1.85 -4.21 28.50
C ASP A 133 3.15 -3.44 28.25
N LEU A 134 4.10 -3.66 29.13
CA LEU A 134 5.43 -3.07 29.12
C LEU A 134 6.15 -3.33 27.78
N ALA A 135 5.98 -4.51 27.20
CA ALA A 135 6.58 -4.90 25.94
C ALA A 135 6.05 -4.05 24.77
N PHE A 136 4.76 -3.72 24.78
CA PHE A 136 4.17 -2.83 23.80
C PHE A 136 4.68 -1.39 23.96
N GLN A 137 4.75 -0.88 25.20
CA GLN A 137 5.28 0.46 25.45
C GLN A 137 6.74 0.61 24.98
N VAL A 138 7.55 -0.43 25.15
CA VAL A 138 8.94 -0.46 24.66
C VAL A 138 8.96 -0.43 23.13
N LYS A 139 8.12 -1.22 22.45
CA LYS A 139 8.01 -1.20 20.98
C LYS A 139 7.55 0.16 20.45
N LEU A 140 6.56 0.78 21.10
CA LEU A 140 6.07 2.10 20.72
C LEU A 140 7.16 3.17 20.90
N LYS A 141 7.89 3.14 22.01
CA LYS A 141 9.02 4.06 22.25
C LYS A 141 10.11 3.88 21.20
N LYS A 142 10.47 2.64 20.85
CA LYS A 142 11.44 2.34 19.81
C LYS A 142 10.97 2.90 18.46
N TYR A 143 9.73 2.66 18.08
CA TYR A 143 9.14 3.16 16.84
C TYR A 143 9.17 4.70 16.75
N LEU A 144 8.76 5.39 17.83
CA LEU A 144 8.83 6.85 17.89
C LEU A 144 10.26 7.38 17.81
N TYR A 145 11.21 6.69 18.43
CA TYR A 145 12.63 7.02 18.36
C TYR A 145 13.18 6.88 16.93
N GLU A 146 12.84 5.79 16.24
CA GLU A 146 13.22 5.55 14.85
C GLU A 146 12.63 6.63 13.91
N LEU A 147 11.38 7.02 14.09
CA LEU A 147 10.76 8.11 13.32
C LEU A 147 11.47 9.45 13.56
N LYS A 148 11.85 9.73 14.80
CA LYS A 148 12.55 10.97 15.16
C LYS A 148 13.96 11.03 14.56
N ALA A 149 14.64 9.91 14.43
CA ALA A 149 16.00 9.82 13.89
C ALA A 149 16.07 10.15 12.37
N HIS A 150 14.93 10.16 11.67
CA HIS A 150 14.88 10.41 10.24
C HIS A 150 14.22 11.77 9.92
N PRO A 151 14.99 12.81 9.50
CA PRO A 151 14.46 14.16 9.24
C PRO A 151 13.28 14.21 8.28
N HIS A 152 13.29 13.34 7.25
CA HIS A 152 12.20 13.25 6.27
C HIS A 152 10.91 12.60 6.83
N MET A 153 10.96 12.06 8.04
CA MET A 153 9.82 11.44 8.73
C MET A 153 9.26 12.34 9.85
N GLN A 154 9.78 13.55 10.01
CA GLN A 154 9.39 14.47 11.09
C GLN A 154 7.88 14.69 11.16
N GLY A 155 7.20 14.92 10.03
CA GLY A 155 5.75 15.10 10.01
C GLY A 155 4.96 13.84 10.44
N LYS A 156 5.50 12.63 10.21
CA LYS A 156 4.91 11.38 10.71
C LYS A 156 5.15 11.22 12.21
N TYR A 157 6.33 11.58 12.68
CA TYR A 157 6.65 11.58 14.10
C TYR A 157 5.72 12.50 14.88
N GLU A 158 5.53 13.74 14.45
CA GLU A 158 4.65 14.72 15.10
C GLU A 158 3.20 14.24 15.16
N LYS A 159 2.69 13.68 14.06
CA LYS A 159 1.35 13.08 14.03
C LYS A 159 1.21 11.90 14.97
N ALA A 160 2.20 11.01 15.00
CA ALA A 160 2.21 9.85 15.89
C ALA A 160 2.29 10.27 17.35
N LEU A 161 3.16 11.25 17.67
CA LEU A 161 3.29 11.80 19.02
C LEU A 161 2.01 12.49 19.49
N ALA A 162 1.36 13.29 18.62
CA ALA A 162 0.09 13.94 18.94
C ALA A 162 -1.01 12.92 19.24
N LEU A 163 -1.10 11.83 18.47
CA LEU A 163 -2.03 10.74 18.72
C LEU A 163 -1.76 10.07 20.07
N VAL A 164 -0.53 9.68 20.35
CA VAL A 164 -0.15 9.06 21.63
C VAL A 164 -0.47 9.96 22.80
N THR A 165 -0.16 11.25 22.70
CA THR A 165 -0.45 12.25 23.74
C THR A 165 -1.94 12.42 23.96
N LYS A 166 -2.71 12.53 22.87
CA LYS A 166 -4.17 12.64 22.95
C LYS A 166 -4.79 11.44 23.66
N PHE A 167 -4.36 10.22 23.32
CA PHE A 167 -4.90 8.99 23.92
C PHE A 167 -4.45 8.81 25.38
N ARG A 168 -3.23 9.19 25.75
CA ARG A 168 -2.77 9.14 27.15
C ARG A 168 -3.53 10.11 28.07
N ASN A 169 -3.98 11.25 27.52
CA ASN A 169 -4.70 12.26 28.28
C ASN A 169 -6.21 11.99 28.37
N GLN A 170 -6.74 11.08 27.57
CA GLN A 170 -8.12 10.61 27.69
C GLN A 170 -8.11 9.51 28.75
N LYS A 171 -8.56 9.83 29.98
CA LYS A 171 -8.83 8.79 30.98
C LYS A 171 -9.82 7.77 30.39
N PRO A 172 -9.61 6.45 30.59
CA PRO A 172 -10.60 5.47 30.19
C PRO A 172 -11.94 5.82 30.89
N PRO A 173 -13.09 5.61 30.23
CA PRO A 173 -14.37 5.79 30.90
C PRO A 173 -14.36 4.91 32.14
N GLN A 174 -14.58 5.53 33.29
CA GLN A 174 -14.78 4.78 34.53
C GLN A 174 -16.10 4.02 34.38
N ASN A 175 -16.02 2.70 34.35
CA ASN A 175 -17.18 1.81 34.47
C ASN A 175 -17.78 1.89 35.85
#